data_b51f27594a3e01089d4a1acb3ec121e2
#
_entry.id   b51f27594a3e01089d4a1acb3ec121e2
#
_cell.length_a   1.000
_cell.length_b   1.000
_cell.length_c   1.000
_cell.angle_alpha   90.00
_cell.angle_beta   90.00
_cell.angle_gamma   90.00
#
_symmetry.space_group_name_H-M   'P 1'
#
loop_
_entity.id
_entity.type
_entity.pdbx_description
1 polymer ?
#
loop_
_entity_poly.entity_id
_entity_poly.type
_entity_poly.pdbx_seq_one_letter_code
_entity_poly.pdbx_strand_id
1 'polypeptide(L)'
;MTDFSNSLRVEKMRSGNAAVYQLREQFERFASSPQRVDTCESIATCFYQLEQYADAGNWYEATGRIILSQPTAPSPVRAMDALSEYEKALECYRKNEDDERFTECSEMVKQLKRACASS
;
A
#
# COMPACT_ATOMS: atom_id res chain seq x y z
N MET A 1 -3.11 -18.67 33.52
CA MET A 1 -3.26 -17.23 33.63
C MET A 1 -2.96 -16.58 32.29
N THR A 2 -3.92 -15.85 31.74
CA THR A 2 -3.72 -15.21 30.46
C THR A 2 -2.65 -14.15 30.58
N ASP A 3 -1.70 -14.23 29.71
CA ASP A 3 -0.63 -13.26 29.66
C ASP A 3 -1.22 -11.89 29.29
N PHE A 4 -0.96 -10.90 30.13
CA PHE A 4 -1.44 -9.53 29.93
C PHE A 4 -0.94 -8.96 28.60
N SER A 5 0.28 -9.31 28.18
CA SER A 5 0.84 -8.90 26.91
C SER A 5 0.03 -9.42 25.71
N ASN A 6 -0.47 -10.66 25.82
CA ASN A 6 -1.32 -11.25 24.77
C ASN A 6 -2.65 -10.53 24.65
N SER A 7 -3.26 -10.14 25.79
CA SER A 7 -4.51 -9.38 25.77
C SER A 7 -4.36 -8.04 25.08
N LEU A 8 -3.27 -7.30 25.40
CA LEU A 8 -2.99 -6.03 24.75
C LEU A 8 -2.74 -6.19 23.25
N ARG A 9 -2.02 -7.25 22.87
CA ARG A 9 -1.75 -7.54 21.47
C ARG A 9 -3.04 -7.82 20.70
N VAL A 10 -3.94 -8.61 21.29
CA VAL A 10 -5.24 -8.93 20.67
C VAL A 10 -6.07 -7.67 20.50
N GLU A 11 -6.12 -6.81 21.52
CA GLU A 11 -6.87 -5.55 21.46
C GLU A 11 -6.31 -4.63 20.37
N LYS A 12 -4.98 -4.53 20.28
CA LYS A 12 -4.31 -3.73 19.25
C LYS A 12 -4.66 -4.24 17.86
N MET A 13 -4.65 -5.55 17.66
CA MET A 13 -5.01 -6.16 16.39
C MET A 13 -6.46 -5.91 16.04
N ARG A 14 -7.37 -6.02 17.00
CA ARG A 14 -8.80 -5.75 16.79
C ARG A 14 -9.02 -4.29 16.40
N SER A 15 -8.38 -3.36 17.11
CA SER A 15 -8.47 -1.93 16.80
C SER A 15 -7.94 -1.64 15.40
N GLY A 16 -6.79 -2.25 15.04
CA GLY A 16 -6.21 -2.09 13.73
C GLY A 16 -7.10 -2.65 12.62
N ASN A 17 -7.69 -3.83 12.85
CA ASN A 17 -8.60 -4.44 11.88
C ASN A 17 -9.88 -3.63 11.71
N ALA A 18 -10.40 -3.05 12.79
CA ALA A 18 -11.57 -2.16 12.71
C ALA A 18 -11.25 -0.92 11.89
N ALA A 19 -10.07 -0.32 12.08
CA ALA A 19 -9.63 0.84 11.31
C ALA A 19 -9.50 0.48 9.83
N VAL A 20 -8.92 -0.67 9.50
CA VAL A 20 -8.80 -1.16 8.13
C VAL A 20 -10.18 -1.34 7.51
N TYR A 21 -11.11 -1.94 8.24
CA TYR A 21 -12.47 -2.16 7.76
C TYR A 21 -13.16 -0.83 7.42
N GLN A 22 -13.05 0.16 8.31
CA GLN A 22 -13.62 1.49 8.08
C GLN A 22 -12.99 2.16 6.86
N LEU A 23 -11.68 2.03 6.70
CA LEU A 23 -10.97 2.60 5.55
C LEU A 23 -11.39 1.93 4.25
N ARG A 24 -11.64 0.62 4.26
CA ARG A 24 -12.16 -0.10 3.09
C ARG A 24 -13.55 0.41 2.69
N GLU A 25 -14.42 0.65 3.67
CA GLU A 25 -15.74 1.22 3.40
C GLU A 25 -15.62 2.59 2.77
N GLN A 26 -14.71 3.45 3.28
CA GLN A 26 -14.45 4.76 2.72
C GLN A 26 -13.89 4.64 1.31
N PHE A 27 -12.97 3.71 1.08
CA PHE A 27 -12.39 3.46 -0.23
C PHE A 27 -13.47 3.11 -1.26
N GLU A 28 -14.39 2.23 -0.91
CA GLU A 28 -15.49 1.84 -1.80
C GLU A 28 -16.41 3.02 -2.08
N ARG A 29 -16.68 3.84 -1.05
CA ARG A 29 -17.54 5.01 -1.18
C ARG A 29 -16.94 6.07 -2.13
N PHE A 30 -15.61 6.22 -2.12
CA PHE A 30 -14.91 7.22 -2.92
C PHE A 30 -14.18 6.59 -4.11
N ALA A 31 -14.68 5.47 -4.62
CA ALA A 31 -14.00 4.70 -5.67
C ALA A 31 -13.65 5.50 -6.92
N SER A 32 -14.41 6.55 -7.22
CA SER A 32 -14.21 7.42 -8.40
C SER A 32 -13.55 8.76 -8.06
N SER A 33 -13.13 8.97 -6.80
CA SER A 33 -12.65 10.25 -6.31
C SER A 33 -11.14 10.25 -6.08
N PRO A 34 -10.46 11.41 -6.13
CA PRO A 34 -9.03 11.51 -5.79
C PRO A 34 -8.71 11.03 -4.37
N GLN A 35 -9.67 11.09 -3.45
CA GLN A 35 -9.53 10.59 -2.08
C GLN A 35 -9.28 9.09 -2.03
N ARG A 36 -9.58 8.39 -3.12
CA ARG A 36 -9.32 6.95 -3.24
C ARG A 36 -7.84 6.61 -3.03
N VAL A 37 -6.94 7.45 -3.53
CA VAL A 37 -5.49 7.24 -3.36
C VAL A 37 -5.11 7.33 -1.88
N ASP A 38 -5.55 8.39 -1.20
CA ASP A 38 -5.22 8.60 0.21
C ASP A 38 -5.79 7.49 1.09
N THR A 39 -7.02 7.07 0.83
CA THR A 39 -7.67 5.99 1.58
C THR A 39 -6.93 4.68 1.38
N CYS A 40 -6.57 4.36 0.14
CA CYS A 40 -5.85 3.14 -0.20
C CYS A 40 -4.48 3.10 0.49
N GLU A 41 -3.74 4.20 0.47
CA GLU A 41 -2.46 4.31 1.16
C GLU A 41 -2.62 4.16 2.67
N SER A 42 -3.66 4.75 3.24
CA SER A 42 -3.95 4.63 4.68
C SER A 42 -4.23 3.17 5.08
N ILE A 43 -4.95 2.43 4.25
CA ILE A 43 -5.20 1.00 4.47
C ILE A 43 -3.86 0.24 4.46
N ALA A 44 -3.01 0.52 3.48
CA ALA A 44 -1.69 -0.12 3.39
C ALA A 44 -0.86 0.14 4.64
N THR A 45 -0.85 1.39 5.10
CA THR A 45 -0.10 1.80 6.29
C THR A 45 -0.62 1.10 7.54
N CYS A 46 -1.95 0.93 7.66
CA CYS A 46 -2.53 0.18 8.78
C CYS A 46 -2.05 -1.27 8.80
N PHE A 47 -2.06 -1.95 7.65
CA PHE A 47 -1.54 -3.31 7.56
C PHE A 47 -0.05 -3.37 7.89
N TYR A 48 0.73 -2.39 7.42
CA TYR A 48 2.15 -2.31 7.72
C TYR A 48 2.39 -2.21 9.23
N GLN A 49 1.63 -1.36 9.92
CA GLN A 49 1.74 -1.18 11.37
C GLN A 49 1.35 -2.44 12.13
N LEU A 50 0.47 -3.25 11.56
CA LEU A 50 0.08 -4.54 12.13
C LEU A 50 1.06 -5.67 11.77
N GLU A 51 2.12 -5.35 11.07
CA GLU A 51 3.12 -6.31 10.58
C GLU A 51 2.52 -7.35 9.61
N GLN A 52 1.41 -7.00 8.96
CA GLN A 52 0.80 -7.82 7.92
C GLN A 52 1.35 -7.35 6.57
N TYR A 53 2.60 -7.72 6.30
CA TYR A 53 3.36 -7.16 5.18
C TYR A 53 2.84 -7.60 3.81
N ALA A 54 2.31 -8.82 3.68
CA ALA A 54 1.73 -9.26 2.42
C ALA A 54 0.55 -8.37 2.02
N ASP A 55 -0.34 -8.11 2.97
CA ASP A 55 -1.51 -7.26 2.74
C ASP A 55 -1.08 -5.80 2.50
N ALA A 56 -0.14 -5.30 3.30
CA ALA A 56 0.37 -3.95 3.12
C ALA A 56 0.97 -3.77 1.72
N GLY A 57 1.78 -4.72 1.27
CA GLY A 57 2.38 -4.67 -0.06
C GLY A 57 1.33 -4.62 -1.15
N ASN A 58 0.30 -5.46 -1.06
CA ASN A 58 -0.79 -5.49 -2.03
C ASN A 58 -1.51 -4.13 -2.12
N TRP A 59 -1.75 -3.49 -0.98
CA TRP A 59 -2.43 -2.20 -0.94
C TRP A 59 -1.54 -1.06 -1.43
N TYR A 60 -0.22 -1.10 -1.17
CA TYR A 60 0.70 -0.11 -1.73
C TYR A 60 0.78 -0.25 -3.25
N GLU A 61 0.82 -1.47 -3.79
CA GLU A 61 0.76 -1.68 -5.24
C GLU A 61 -0.55 -1.16 -5.83
N ALA A 62 -1.67 -1.44 -5.17
CA ALA A 62 -2.98 -0.95 -5.62
C ALA A 62 -3.00 0.58 -5.66
N THR A 63 -2.40 1.23 -4.67
CA THR A 63 -2.27 2.70 -4.64
C THR A 63 -1.48 3.18 -5.85
N GLY A 64 -0.36 2.54 -6.14
CA GLY A 64 0.47 2.88 -7.29
C GLY A 64 -0.30 2.74 -8.62
N ARG A 65 -1.05 1.66 -8.78
CA ARG A 65 -1.88 1.45 -9.99
C ARG A 65 -2.95 2.52 -10.15
N ILE A 66 -3.58 2.91 -9.04
CA ILE A 66 -4.61 3.95 -9.06
C ILE A 66 -4.00 5.28 -9.48
N ILE A 67 -2.82 5.62 -8.95
CA ILE A 67 -2.11 6.84 -9.34
C ILE A 67 -1.83 6.84 -10.83
N LEU A 68 -1.34 5.74 -11.38
CA LEU A 68 -1.02 5.64 -12.80
C LEU A 68 -2.26 5.74 -13.71
N SER A 69 -3.43 5.38 -13.19
CA SER A 69 -4.69 5.41 -13.96
C SER A 69 -5.38 6.77 -13.94
N GLN A 70 -4.93 7.72 -13.12
CA GLN A 70 -5.55 9.05 -13.03
C GLN A 70 -5.17 9.91 -14.23
N PRO A 71 -6.15 10.52 -14.91
CA PRO A 71 -5.88 11.33 -16.12
C PRO A 71 -5.45 12.76 -15.81
N THR A 72 -5.53 13.20 -14.56
CA THR A 72 -5.43 14.63 -14.20
C THR A 72 -4.01 15.12 -13.92
N ALA A 73 -3.07 14.22 -13.65
CA ALA A 73 -1.69 14.60 -13.34
C ALA A 73 -0.78 14.41 -14.55
N PRO A 74 0.25 15.25 -14.74
CA PRO A 74 1.26 15.02 -15.78
C PRO A 74 1.96 13.68 -15.58
N SER A 75 2.31 13.02 -16.68
CA SER A 75 2.93 11.69 -16.62
C SER A 75 4.16 11.58 -15.72
N PRO A 76 5.12 12.53 -15.75
CA PRO A 76 6.28 12.42 -14.84
C PRO A 76 5.90 12.48 -13.37
N VAL A 77 4.93 13.32 -13.00
CA VAL A 77 4.46 13.44 -11.61
C VAL A 77 3.79 12.15 -11.18
N ARG A 78 2.93 11.58 -12.03
CA ARG A 78 2.28 10.29 -11.75
C ARG A 78 3.30 9.18 -11.58
N ALA A 79 4.30 9.13 -12.45
CA ALA A 79 5.34 8.13 -12.37
C ALA A 79 6.13 8.22 -11.06
N MET A 80 6.46 9.43 -10.61
CA MET A 80 7.18 9.65 -9.35
C MET A 80 6.35 9.22 -8.15
N ASP A 81 5.06 9.61 -8.13
CA ASP A 81 4.16 9.26 -7.04
C ASP A 81 3.93 7.74 -6.98
N ALA A 82 3.69 7.13 -8.13
CA ALA A 82 3.51 5.70 -8.22
C ALA A 82 4.79 4.94 -7.82
N LEU A 83 5.95 5.43 -8.23
CA LEU A 83 7.24 4.85 -7.87
C LEU A 83 7.38 4.76 -6.35
N SER A 84 7.04 5.84 -5.64
CA SER A 84 7.09 5.86 -4.18
C SER A 84 6.25 4.74 -3.57
N GLU A 85 5.04 4.53 -4.10
CA GLU A 85 4.14 3.50 -3.59
C GLU A 85 4.66 2.08 -3.90
N TYR A 86 5.17 1.87 -5.11
CA TYR A 86 5.75 0.57 -5.48
C TYR A 86 7.03 0.26 -4.67
N GLU A 87 7.82 1.27 -4.31
CA GLU A 87 8.98 1.07 -3.45
C GLU A 87 8.56 0.65 -2.03
N LYS A 88 7.47 1.20 -1.52
CA LYS A 88 6.90 0.77 -0.23
C LYS A 88 6.42 -0.69 -0.31
N ALA A 89 5.77 -1.05 -1.41
CA ALA A 89 5.34 -2.42 -1.64
C ALA A 89 6.53 -3.39 -1.68
N LEU A 90 7.59 -2.98 -2.36
CA LEU A 90 8.82 -3.77 -2.47
C LEU A 90 9.39 -4.08 -1.09
N GLU A 91 9.45 -3.08 -0.21
CA GLU A 91 9.91 -3.25 1.16
C GLU A 91 9.03 -4.23 1.94
N CYS A 92 7.72 -4.16 1.74
CA CYS A 92 6.77 -5.08 2.37
C CYS A 92 7.02 -6.52 1.94
N TYR A 93 7.21 -6.75 0.64
CA TYR A 93 7.47 -8.09 0.13
C TYR A 93 8.82 -8.63 0.60
N ARG A 94 9.81 -7.75 0.71
CA ARG A 94 11.11 -8.13 1.27
C ARG A 94 10.96 -8.60 2.72
N LYS A 95 10.22 -7.85 3.53
CA LYS A 95 9.96 -8.21 4.93
C LYS A 95 9.16 -9.49 5.06
N ASN A 96 8.28 -9.76 4.10
CA ASN A 96 7.46 -10.97 4.09
C ASN A 96 8.18 -12.17 3.46
N GLU A 97 9.39 -11.98 2.98
CA GLU A 97 10.19 -13.02 2.31
C GLU A 97 9.46 -13.62 1.11
N ASP A 98 8.68 -12.80 0.40
CA ASP A 98 7.94 -13.21 -0.80
C ASP A 98 8.76 -12.85 -2.04
N ASP A 99 9.63 -13.76 -2.43
CA ASP A 99 10.59 -13.54 -3.53
C ASP A 99 9.87 -13.34 -4.88
N GLU A 100 8.77 -14.03 -5.11
CA GLU A 100 8.02 -13.92 -6.36
C GLU A 100 7.42 -12.52 -6.51
N ARG A 101 6.70 -12.04 -5.51
CA ARG A 101 6.10 -10.72 -5.55
C ARG A 101 7.16 -9.61 -5.53
N PHE A 102 8.25 -9.84 -4.80
CA PHE A 102 9.38 -8.92 -4.78
C PHE A 102 9.94 -8.74 -6.20
N THR A 103 10.14 -9.84 -6.92
CA THR A 103 10.67 -9.80 -8.28
C THR A 103 9.73 -9.07 -9.23
N GLU A 104 8.44 -9.37 -9.18
CA GLU A 104 7.42 -8.73 -10.02
C GLU A 104 7.37 -7.21 -9.74
N CYS A 105 7.33 -6.85 -8.47
CA CYS A 105 7.29 -5.45 -8.05
C CYS A 105 8.57 -4.71 -8.45
N SER A 106 9.71 -5.38 -8.34
CA SER A 106 11.02 -4.83 -8.73
C SER A 106 11.05 -4.45 -10.20
N GLU A 107 10.43 -5.25 -11.07
CA GLU A 107 10.34 -4.93 -12.50
C GLU A 107 9.53 -3.65 -12.74
N MET A 108 8.42 -3.49 -12.04
CA MET A 108 7.61 -2.28 -12.13
C MET A 108 8.41 -1.06 -11.65
N VAL A 109 9.15 -1.20 -10.56
CA VAL A 109 10.02 -0.13 -10.03
C VAL A 109 11.04 0.30 -11.08
N LYS A 110 11.66 -0.66 -11.77
CA LYS A 110 12.62 -0.35 -12.83
C LYS A 110 11.98 0.42 -13.97
N GLN A 111 10.79 0.00 -14.41
CA GLN A 111 10.07 0.67 -15.48
C GLN A 111 9.71 2.11 -15.10
N LEU A 112 9.26 2.32 -13.86
CA LEU A 112 8.90 3.66 -13.38
C LEU A 112 10.12 4.56 -13.25
N LYS A 113 11.26 4.03 -12.83
CA LYS A 113 12.50 4.79 -12.76
C LYS A 113 12.93 5.25 -14.15
N ARG A 114 12.80 4.40 -15.17
CA ARG A 114 13.07 4.77 -16.55
C ARG A 114 12.14 5.89 -17.03
N ALA A 115 10.86 5.78 -16.72
CA ALA A 115 9.87 6.79 -17.08
C ALA A 115 10.18 8.15 -16.43
N CYS A 116 10.60 8.15 -15.16
CA CYS A 116 11.00 9.37 -14.47
C CYS A 116 12.26 9.99 -15.09
N ALA A 117 13.21 9.15 -15.49
CA ALA A 117 14.47 9.60 -16.10
C ALA A 117 14.28 10.15 -17.51
N SER A 118 13.24 9.70 -18.23
CA SER A 118 12.96 10.11 -19.60
C SER A 118 12.30 11.47 -19.73
N SER A 119 11.88 12.04 -18.63
CA SER A 119 11.22 13.35 -18.62
C SER A 119 12.22 14.52 -18.49
#